data_0be4803db1bcd360d01f442dda9a0895
#
_entry.id   0be4803db1bcd360d01f442dda9a0895
#
_cell.length_a   1.000
_cell.length_b   1.000
_cell.length_c   1.000
_cell.angle_alpha   90.00
_cell.angle_beta   90.00
_cell.angle_gamma   90.00
#
_symmetry.space_group_name_H-M   'P 1'
#
loop_
_entity.id
_entity.type
_entity.pdbx_description
1 polymer ?
#
loop_
_entity_poly.entity_id
_entity_poly.type
_entity_poly.pdbx_seq_one_letter_code
_entity_poly.pdbx_strand_id
1 'polypeptide(L)'
;MMFSRRQVLLASAALLGSFWTALAAASKSFLQLRVEYTATSLIGTDERGISGRLWRTYFALRHEGKQHGRSLTVIARLDRNLCWVVVAEPRFAIETDLSALGLPLDVLNGGGDMRQIPEGRERVNGLDTMRIRVERNASSGSSFSAHIWATDQGVIARLAGEGESHGRRGRTLMNFRDVQIGPLDSGLFEAPRGVQLVAVKGGDLATLLEGIDAAGQIGIGQRR
;
A
#
# COMPACT_ATOMS: atom_id res chain seq x y z
N MET A 1 -24.45 -10.40 7.92
CA MET A 1 -23.19 -11.08 8.27
C MET A 1 -22.13 -9.99 8.42
N MET A 2 -21.83 -9.54 9.65
CA MET A 2 -20.87 -8.46 9.93
C MET A 2 -19.44 -8.97 9.69
N PHE A 3 -18.71 -8.29 8.83
CA PHE A 3 -17.31 -8.59 8.58
C PHE A 3 -16.47 -8.35 9.82
N SER A 4 -15.62 -9.30 10.18
CA SER A 4 -14.60 -9.07 11.21
C SER A 4 -13.64 -8.01 10.72
N ARG A 5 -13.38 -7.01 11.53
CA ARG A 5 -12.51 -5.86 11.23
C ARG A 5 -11.07 -6.26 10.87
N ARG A 6 -10.59 -7.43 11.35
CA ARG A 6 -9.35 -8.08 10.91
C ARG A 6 -9.23 -8.19 9.39
N GLN A 7 -10.32 -8.49 8.73
CA GLN A 7 -10.34 -8.72 7.29
C GLN A 7 -10.24 -7.42 6.48
N VAL A 8 -10.62 -6.31 7.08
CA VAL A 8 -10.56 -4.97 6.45
C VAL A 8 -9.16 -4.39 6.52
N LEU A 9 -8.48 -4.53 7.65
CA LEU A 9 -7.08 -4.09 7.83
C LEU A 9 -6.13 -4.95 6.98
N LEU A 10 -6.35 -6.27 6.93
CA LEU A 10 -5.60 -7.17 6.04
C LEU A 10 -5.85 -6.87 4.56
N ALA A 11 -7.06 -6.47 4.18
CA ALA A 11 -7.34 -6.07 2.80
C ALA A 11 -6.65 -4.75 2.42
N SER A 12 -6.55 -3.79 3.33
CA SER A 12 -5.82 -2.53 3.11
C SER A 12 -4.30 -2.77 3.06
N ALA A 13 -3.78 -3.65 3.89
CA ALA A 13 -2.37 -4.08 3.85
C ALA A 13 -2.08 -4.91 2.58
N ALA A 14 -3.00 -5.79 2.15
CA ALA A 14 -2.87 -6.53 0.90
C ALA A 14 -2.95 -5.63 -0.34
N LEU A 15 -3.74 -4.54 -0.28
CA LEU A 15 -3.79 -3.53 -1.33
C LEU A 15 -2.47 -2.75 -1.41
N LEU A 16 -1.93 -2.34 -0.29
CA LEU A 16 -0.59 -1.76 -0.22
C LEU A 16 0.45 -2.78 -0.70
N GLY A 17 0.32 -4.05 -0.33
CA GLY A 17 1.19 -5.15 -0.75
C GLY A 17 1.20 -5.38 -2.26
N SER A 18 0.04 -5.49 -2.89
CA SER A 18 -0.07 -5.63 -4.35
C SER A 18 0.48 -4.41 -5.09
N PHE A 19 0.32 -3.24 -4.51
CA PHE A 19 0.90 -1.99 -5.00
C PHE A 19 2.43 -2.01 -5.02
N TRP A 20 3.04 -2.52 -3.95
CA TRP A 20 4.48 -2.62 -3.83
C TRP A 20 5.08 -3.59 -4.84
N THR A 21 4.40 -4.72 -5.08
CA THR A 21 4.86 -5.71 -6.07
C THR A 21 4.87 -5.13 -7.47
N ALA A 22 3.83 -4.41 -7.81
CA ALA A 22 3.72 -3.76 -9.11
C ALA A 22 4.81 -2.70 -9.30
N LEU A 23 5.12 -1.93 -8.25
CA LEU A 23 6.14 -0.89 -8.28
C LEU A 23 7.55 -1.49 -8.39
N ALA A 24 7.84 -2.59 -7.70
CA ALA A 24 9.13 -3.28 -7.79
C ALA A 24 9.34 -3.94 -9.15
N ALA A 25 8.29 -4.55 -9.71
CA ALA A 25 8.36 -5.24 -11.00
C ALA A 25 8.55 -4.28 -12.20
N ALA A 26 8.02 -3.06 -12.13
CA ALA A 26 8.08 -2.09 -13.22
C ALA A 26 9.40 -1.29 -13.27
N SER A 27 10.19 -1.28 -12.21
CA SER A 27 11.31 -0.34 -12.08
C SER A 27 12.66 -1.02 -12.27
N LYS A 28 13.21 -0.91 -13.47
CA LYS A 28 14.64 -1.18 -13.73
C LYS A 28 15.55 -0.03 -13.32
N SER A 29 15.02 1.15 -13.03
CA SER A 29 15.75 2.33 -12.56
C SER A 29 15.16 2.81 -11.24
N PHE A 30 16.05 3.10 -10.27
CA PHE A 30 15.66 3.53 -8.94
C PHE A 30 15.40 5.03 -8.91
N LEU A 31 14.23 5.41 -9.38
CA LEU A 31 13.81 6.80 -9.34
C LEU A 31 13.34 7.19 -7.94
N GLN A 32 13.79 8.34 -7.48
CA GLN A 32 13.12 9.03 -6.39
C GLN A 32 11.89 9.72 -6.96
N LEU A 33 10.74 9.46 -6.39
CA LEU A 33 9.49 10.02 -6.89
C LEU A 33 8.50 10.37 -5.78
N ARG A 34 7.71 11.38 -6.06
CA ARG A 34 6.47 11.70 -5.36
C ARG A 34 5.30 11.53 -6.33
N VAL A 35 4.19 11.00 -5.86
CA VAL A 35 3.00 10.79 -6.67
C VAL A 35 1.73 10.92 -5.81
N GLU A 36 0.67 11.46 -6.38
CA GLU A 36 -0.68 11.38 -5.83
C GLU A 36 -1.43 10.23 -6.48
N TYR A 37 -2.32 9.59 -5.73
CA TYR A 37 -3.13 8.51 -6.26
C TYR A 37 -4.57 8.56 -5.76
N THR A 38 -5.44 7.97 -6.56
CA THR A 38 -6.78 7.55 -6.18
C THR A 38 -6.90 6.06 -6.42
N ALA A 39 -7.53 5.35 -5.50
CA ALA A 39 -7.79 3.93 -5.65
C ALA A 39 -9.24 3.62 -5.31
N THR A 40 -9.82 2.67 -6.04
CA THR A 40 -11.09 2.04 -5.72
C THR A 40 -10.84 0.57 -5.49
N SER A 41 -11.31 0.04 -4.38
CA SER A 41 -11.25 -1.37 -4.05
C SER A 41 -12.66 -1.90 -3.88
N LEU A 42 -12.94 -3.03 -4.53
CA LEU A 42 -14.17 -3.78 -4.38
C LEU A 42 -13.84 -5.16 -3.80
N ILE A 43 -14.38 -5.50 -2.64
CA ILE A 43 -14.22 -6.82 -2.00
C ILE A 43 -15.62 -7.38 -1.73
N GLY A 44 -16.00 -8.38 -2.51
CA GLY A 44 -17.39 -8.83 -2.53
C GLY A 44 -18.29 -7.70 -3.06
N THR A 45 -19.17 -7.16 -2.22
CA THR A 45 -20.06 -6.04 -2.52
C THR A 45 -19.63 -4.71 -1.88
N ASP A 46 -18.52 -4.70 -1.12
CA ASP A 46 -18.04 -3.54 -0.37
C ASP A 46 -17.05 -2.75 -1.22
N GLU A 47 -17.49 -1.60 -1.74
CA GLU A 47 -16.68 -0.69 -2.53
C GLU A 47 -16.12 0.42 -1.65
N ARG A 48 -14.81 0.71 -1.80
CA ARG A 48 -14.09 1.72 -1.03
C ARG A 48 -13.22 2.57 -1.93
N GLY A 49 -13.39 3.87 -1.80
CA GLY A 49 -12.49 4.85 -2.39
C GLY A 49 -11.38 5.23 -1.40
N ILE A 50 -10.15 5.27 -1.87
CA ILE A 50 -8.98 5.70 -1.12
C ILE A 50 -8.22 6.72 -1.98
N SER A 51 -7.66 7.74 -1.35
CA SER A 51 -6.76 8.67 -2.01
C SER A 51 -5.59 8.98 -1.09
N GLY A 52 -4.46 9.30 -1.68
CA GLY A 52 -3.27 9.60 -0.89
C GLY A 52 -2.10 10.09 -1.71
N ARG A 53 -1.00 10.26 -1.02
CA ARG A 53 0.31 10.62 -1.58
C ARG A 53 1.34 9.56 -1.24
N LEU A 54 2.25 9.33 -2.15
CA LEU A 54 3.33 8.40 -2.01
C LEU A 54 4.66 9.07 -2.35
N TRP A 55 5.67 8.84 -1.53
CA TRP A 55 7.07 9.19 -1.80
C TRP A 55 7.88 7.91 -1.76
N ARG A 56 8.78 7.75 -2.70
CA ARG A 56 9.62 6.56 -2.81
C ARG A 56 11.05 6.92 -3.12
N THR A 57 11.95 6.22 -2.45
CA THR A 57 13.37 6.10 -2.79
C THR A 57 13.71 4.63 -3.02
N TYR A 58 14.98 4.32 -3.26
CA TYR A 58 15.45 2.94 -3.34
C TYR A 58 15.21 2.15 -2.05
N PHE A 59 15.42 2.78 -0.90
CA PHE A 59 15.41 2.10 0.41
C PHE A 59 14.17 2.40 1.25
N ALA A 60 13.36 3.37 0.86
CA ALA A 60 12.31 3.85 1.72
C ALA A 60 11.06 4.25 0.95
N LEU A 61 9.94 4.18 1.64
CA LEU A 61 8.64 4.62 1.17
C LEU A 61 7.93 5.36 2.28
N ARG A 62 7.22 6.40 1.89
CA ARG A 62 6.25 7.09 2.74
C ARG A 62 4.93 7.13 2.01
N HIS A 63 3.89 6.74 2.70
CA HIS A 63 2.51 6.83 2.25
C HIS A 63 1.73 7.71 3.21
N GLU A 64 0.98 8.66 2.68
CA GLU A 64 0.01 9.45 3.43
C GLU A 64 -1.36 9.31 2.79
N GLY A 65 -2.36 8.98 3.57
CA GLY A 65 -3.73 8.80 3.08
C GLY A 65 -4.75 8.92 4.18
N LYS A 66 -6.02 8.81 3.80
CA LYS A 66 -7.13 8.70 4.75
C LYS A 66 -7.69 7.30 4.70
N GLN A 67 -7.82 6.68 5.87
CA GLN A 67 -8.47 5.40 6.04
C GLN A 67 -9.57 5.54 7.09
N HIS A 68 -10.80 5.19 6.73
CA HIS A 68 -11.97 5.35 7.61
C HIS A 68 -12.13 6.76 8.19
N GLY A 69 -11.82 7.78 7.39
CA GLY A 69 -11.90 9.18 7.80
C GLY A 69 -10.69 9.69 8.60
N ARG A 70 -9.77 8.82 9.01
CA ARG A 70 -8.56 9.18 9.77
C ARG A 70 -7.36 9.34 8.85
N SER A 71 -6.54 10.33 9.14
CA SER A 71 -5.26 10.49 8.47
C SER A 71 -4.27 9.46 9.00
N LEU A 72 -3.68 8.70 8.09
CA LEU A 72 -2.68 7.68 8.35
C LEU A 72 -1.43 7.99 7.56
N THR A 73 -0.27 7.89 8.22
CA THR A 73 1.02 7.92 7.52
C THR A 73 1.76 6.62 7.81
N VAL A 74 2.22 5.95 6.75
CA VAL A 74 3.07 4.77 6.85
C VAL A 74 4.44 5.14 6.30
N ILE A 75 5.49 4.94 7.10
CA ILE A 75 6.87 5.14 6.70
C ILE A 75 7.56 3.78 6.79
N ALA A 76 8.09 3.29 5.68
CA ALA A 76 8.77 2.00 5.61
C ALA A 76 10.23 2.19 5.19
N ARG A 77 11.14 1.56 5.91
CA ARG A 77 12.58 1.52 5.68
C ARG A 77 12.97 0.09 5.31
N LEU A 78 13.13 -0.16 4.01
CA LEU A 78 13.48 -1.49 3.48
C LEU A 78 14.86 -1.93 3.93
N ASP A 79 15.80 -0.98 3.99
CA ASP A 79 17.18 -1.17 4.42
C ASP A 79 17.33 -1.53 5.90
N ARG A 80 16.30 -1.25 6.71
CA ARG A 80 16.31 -1.49 8.17
C ARG A 80 15.28 -2.52 8.62
N ASN A 81 14.49 -3.08 7.70
CA ASN A 81 13.32 -3.91 8.00
C ASN A 81 12.39 -3.26 9.04
N LEU A 82 12.13 -1.97 8.90
CA LEU A 82 11.44 -1.16 9.90
C LEU A 82 10.29 -0.39 9.29
N CYS A 83 9.20 -0.26 10.04
CA CYS A 83 8.03 0.50 9.64
C CYS A 83 7.50 1.34 10.82
N TRP A 84 7.06 2.55 10.53
CA TRP A 84 6.26 3.37 11.43
C TRP A 84 4.88 3.61 10.84
N VAL A 85 3.85 3.31 11.65
CA VAL A 85 2.46 3.62 11.34
C VAL A 85 2.04 4.77 12.24
N VAL A 86 1.91 5.97 11.68
CA VAL A 86 1.57 7.19 12.41
C VAL A 86 0.07 7.44 12.31
N VAL A 87 -0.57 7.52 13.45
CA VAL A 87 -1.99 7.86 13.60
C VAL A 87 -2.08 9.31 14.05
N ALA A 88 -2.87 10.12 13.34
CA ALA A 88 -2.97 11.55 13.62
C ALA A 88 -3.81 11.83 14.89
N GLU A 89 -4.86 11.04 15.11
CA GLU A 89 -5.80 11.18 16.21
C GLU A 89 -6.22 9.82 16.79
N PRO A 90 -5.82 9.50 18.05
CA PRO A 90 -4.86 10.23 18.90
C PRO A 90 -3.44 10.19 18.32
N ARG A 91 -2.64 11.22 18.61
CA ARG A 91 -1.31 11.37 17.99
C ARG A 91 -0.28 10.45 18.62
N PHE A 92 0.00 9.34 17.95
CA PHE A 92 1.05 8.38 18.32
C PHE A 92 1.57 7.67 17.07
N ALA A 93 2.67 6.95 17.19
CA ALA A 93 3.19 6.11 16.14
C ALA A 93 3.51 4.71 16.66
N ILE A 94 3.21 3.72 15.85
CA ILE A 94 3.56 2.32 16.07
C ILE A 94 4.85 2.06 15.32
N GLU A 95 5.85 1.56 16.00
CA GLU A 95 7.07 1.04 15.39
C GLU A 95 6.99 -0.48 15.33
N THR A 96 7.21 -1.04 14.14
CA THR A 96 7.15 -2.48 13.91
C THR A 96 8.07 -2.88 12.75
N ASP A 97 8.32 -4.17 12.57
CA ASP A 97 9.01 -4.67 11.39
C ASP A 97 8.08 -4.70 10.16
N LEU A 98 8.67 -4.73 8.96
CA LEU A 98 7.92 -4.75 7.71
C LEU A 98 7.05 -5.99 7.53
N SER A 99 7.45 -7.12 8.12
CA SER A 99 6.69 -8.37 8.06
C SER A 99 5.32 -8.25 8.73
N ALA A 100 5.22 -7.37 9.73
CA ALA A 100 3.96 -7.07 10.42
C ALA A 100 2.90 -6.45 9.52
N LEU A 101 3.31 -5.79 8.43
CA LEU A 101 2.39 -5.24 7.44
C LEU A 101 1.77 -6.32 6.55
N GLY A 102 2.16 -7.58 6.72
CA GLY A 102 1.73 -8.69 5.85
C GLY A 102 2.25 -8.55 4.42
N LEU A 103 3.24 -7.71 4.21
CA LEU A 103 3.87 -7.51 2.91
C LEU A 103 4.92 -8.61 2.71
N PRO A 104 4.81 -9.41 1.64
CA PRO A 104 5.86 -10.35 1.32
C PRO A 104 7.12 -9.56 0.91
N LEU A 105 8.16 -9.61 1.75
CA LEU A 105 9.41 -8.86 1.54
C LEU A 105 10.13 -9.27 0.24
N ASP A 106 10.00 -10.53 -0.16
CA ASP A 106 10.47 -11.05 -1.43
C ASP A 106 9.84 -10.31 -2.62
N VAL A 107 8.57 -9.99 -2.49
CA VAL A 107 7.82 -9.24 -3.50
C VAL A 107 8.26 -7.79 -3.54
N LEU A 108 8.55 -7.16 -2.41
CA LEU A 108 9.07 -5.79 -2.32
C LEU A 108 10.42 -5.65 -3.00
N ASN A 109 11.22 -6.71 -3.00
CA ASN A 109 12.53 -6.77 -3.63
C ASN A 109 12.51 -7.25 -5.08
N GLY A 110 11.32 -7.34 -5.70
CA GLY A 110 11.17 -7.82 -7.08
C GLY A 110 11.33 -9.34 -7.23
N GLY A 111 11.33 -10.07 -6.11
CA GLY A 111 11.32 -11.52 -6.07
C GLY A 111 9.91 -12.11 -6.08
N GLY A 112 9.82 -13.42 -6.32
CA GLY A 112 8.58 -14.16 -6.36
C GLY A 112 8.23 -14.64 -7.76
N ASP A 113 7.46 -15.74 -7.85
CA ASP A 113 7.00 -16.36 -9.10
C ASP A 113 5.95 -15.51 -9.83
N MET A 114 6.32 -14.26 -10.17
CA MET A 114 5.46 -13.38 -10.94
C MET A 114 5.83 -13.43 -12.42
N ARG A 115 4.88 -13.83 -13.23
CA ARG A 115 4.99 -13.78 -14.69
C ARG A 115 4.57 -12.40 -15.17
N GLN A 116 5.46 -11.73 -15.91
CA GLN A 116 5.20 -10.43 -16.52
C GLN A 116 5.09 -10.61 -18.05
N ILE A 117 3.99 -10.11 -18.62
CA ILE A 117 3.69 -10.24 -20.04
C ILE A 117 3.41 -8.85 -20.59
N PRO A 118 4.31 -8.28 -21.42
CA PRO A 118 4.03 -7.02 -22.12
C PRO A 118 2.86 -7.20 -23.09
N GLU A 119 1.91 -6.27 -23.09
CA GLU A 119 0.71 -6.35 -23.94
C GLU A 119 0.58 -5.21 -24.95
N GLY A 120 1.42 -4.18 -24.85
CA GLY A 120 1.45 -3.08 -25.80
C GLY A 120 1.60 -1.73 -25.13
N ARG A 121 1.76 -0.69 -25.95
CA ARG A 121 1.91 0.69 -25.50
C ARG A 121 0.60 1.44 -25.59
N GLU A 122 0.33 2.25 -24.58
CA GLU A 122 -0.79 3.19 -24.57
C GLU A 122 -0.49 4.42 -23.70
N ARG A 123 -1.20 5.51 -23.95
CA ARG A 123 -1.04 6.74 -23.17
C ARG A 123 -2.05 6.78 -22.04
N VAL A 124 -1.55 6.84 -20.78
CA VAL A 124 -2.37 6.85 -19.55
C VAL A 124 -1.97 8.03 -18.69
N ASN A 125 -2.94 8.85 -18.29
CA ASN A 125 -2.73 10.04 -17.45
C ASN A 125 -1.65 10.99 -18.02
N GLY A 126 -1.57 11.10 -19.35
CA GLY A 126 -0.59 11.95 -20.03
C GLY A 126 0.80 11.32 -20.20
N LEU A 127 1.04 10.13 -19.67
CA LEU A 127 2.31 9.41 -19.75
C LEU A 127 2.25 8.32 -20.83
N ASP A 128 3.33 8.17 -21.61
CA ASP A 128 3.50 7.06 -22.53
C ASP A 128 3.93 5.83 -21.74
N THR A 129 3.09 4.80 -21.75
CA THR A 129 3.23 3.63 -20.90
C THR A 129 3.24 2.33 -21.69
N MET A 130 3.90 1.32 -21.14
CA MET A 130 3.75 -0.08 -21.51
C MET A 130 2.70 -0.70 -20.58
N ARG A 131 1.67 -1.34 -21.15
CA ARG A 131 0.77 -2.19 -20.37
C ARG A 131 1.43 -3.55 -20.18
N ILE A 132 1.53 -3.96 -18.93
CA ILE A 132 2.17 -5.22 -18.53
C ILE A 132 1.15 -6.00 -17.72
N ARG A 133 0.85 -7.21 -18.14
CA ARG A 133 0.04 -8.14 -17.34
C ARG A 133 0.96 -8.91 -16.39
N VAL A 134 0.58 -8.88 -15.12
CA VAL A 134 1.30 -9.58 -14.04
C VAL A 134 0.40 -10.66 -13.48
N GLU A 135 0.90 -11.88 -13.41
CA GLU A 135 0.17 -13.03 -12.88
C GLU A 135 0.99 -13.71 -11.80
N ARG A 136 0.34 -14.09 -10.73
CA ARG A 136 0.91 -14.93 -9.69
C ARG A 136 -0.03 -16.07 -9.38
N ASN A 137 0.45 -17.28 -9.56
CA ASN A 137 -0.22 -18.49 -9.09
C ASN A 137 0.45 -18.90 -7.77
N ALA A 138 -0.21 -18.64 -6.65
CA ALA A 138 0.31 -19.10 -5.39
C ALA A 138 -0.14 -20.54 -5.14
N SER A 139 0.77 -21.36 -4.65
CA SER A 139 0.53 -22.76 -4.25
C SER A 139 -0.47 -22.91 -3.08
N SER A 140 -0.90 -21.79 -2.48
CA SER A 140 -1.76 -21.70 -1.29
C SER A 140 -3.25 -21.42 -1.60
N GLY A 141 -3.72 -21.60 -2.84
CA GLY A 141 -5.13 -21.35 -3.22
C GLY A 141 -5.49 -19.86 -3.33
N SER A 142 -4.50 -18.97 -3.40
CA SER A 142 -4.68 -17.56 -3.74
C SER A 142 -4.21 -17.31 -5.16
N SER A 143 -4.97 -16.54 -5.93
CA SER A 143 -4.60 -16.10 -7.27
C SER A 143 -4.59 -14.59 -7.35
N PHE A 144 -3.69 -14.04 -8.14
CA PHE A 144 -3.62 -12.61 -8.39
C PHE A 144 -3.27 -12.36 -9.86
N SER A 145 -4.00 -11.45 -10.48
CA SER A 145 -3.72 -10.94 -11.81
C SER A 145 -3.87 -9.43 -11.80
N ALA A 146 -2.95 -8.73 -12.44
CA ALA A 146 -3.02 -7.28 -12.56
C ALA A 146 -2.50 -6.80 -13.92
N HIS A 147 -3.04 -5.68 -14.37
CA HIS A 147 -2.46 -4.88 -15.43
C HIS A 147 -1.79 -3.65 -14.81
N ILE A 148 -0.57 -3.42 -15.20
CA ILE A 148 0.25 -2.29 -14.77
C ILE A 148 0.57 -1.46 -16.00
N TRP A 149 0.33 -0.17 -15.94
CA TRP A 149 0.74 0.78 -16.97
C TRP A 149 1.93 1.57 -16.44
N ALA A 150 3.10 1.26 -16.96
CA ALA A 150 4.36 1.86 -16.50
C ALA A 150 5.12 2.49 -17.66
N THR A 151 5.78 3.62 -17.40
CA THR A 151 6.73 4.22 -18.35
C THR A 151 7.99 3.37 -18.47
N ASP A 152 8.81 3.62 -19.49
CA ASP A 152 10.12 2.95 -19.65
C ASP A 152 11.06 3.23 -18.46
N GLN A 153 10.82 4.32 -17.72
CA GLN A 153 11.54 4.67 -16.49
C GLN A 153 10.98 3.97 -15.25
N GLY A 154 9.92 3.16 -15.37
CA GLY A 154 9.31 2.44 -14.26
C GLY A 154 8.32 3.28 -13.41
N VAL A 155 7.87 4.42 -13.93
CA VAL A 155 6.81 5.20 -13.28
C VAL A 155 5.46 4.56 -13.60
N ILE A 156 4.70 4.20 -12.59
CA ILE A 156 3.36 3.62 -12.77
C ILE A 156 2.35 4.75 -12.92
N ALA A 157 1.56 4.70 -13.99
CA ALA A 157 0.46 5.62 -14.26
C ALA A 157 -0.89 5.05 -13.81
N ARG A 158 -1.05 3.71 -13.88
CA ARG A 158 -2.27 3.00 -13.49
C ARG A 158 -1.95 1.58 -13.07
N LEU A 159 -2.76 1.04 -12.16
CA LEU A 159 -2.79 -0.37 -11.82
C LEU A 159 -4.25 -0.81 -11.76
N ALA A 160 -4.57 -1.92 -12.40
CA ALA A 160 -5.87 -2.59 -12.28
C ALA A 160 -5.61 -4.06 -11.95
N GLY A 161 -6.07 -4.50 -10.78
CA GLY A 161 -5.81 -5.85 -10.31
C GLY A 161 -7.07 -6.54 -9.83
N GLU A 162 -7.07 -7.84 -9.92
CA GLU A 162 -8.06 -8.72 -9.33
C GLU A 162 -7.37 -9.92 -8.69
N GLY A 163 -7.98 -10.45 -7.67
CA GLY A 163 -7.44 -11.62 -6.99
C GLY A 163 -8.49 -12.31 -6.17
N GLU A 164 -8.16 -13.53 -5.78
CA GLU A 164 -8.95 -14.35 -4.87
C GLU A 164 -8.06 -14.80 -3.71
N SER A 165 -8.55 -14.66 -2.51
CA SER A 165 -7.88 -15.17 -1.32
C SER A 165 -8.93 -15.68 -0.34
N HIS A 166 -8.76 -16.93 0.12
CA HIS A 166 -9.70 -17.59 1.05
C HIS A 166 -11.16 -17.55 0.55
N GLY A 167 -11.37 -17.80 -0.76
CA GLY A 167 -12.69 -17.81 -1.39
C GLY A 167 -13.33 -16.43 -1.59
N ARG A 168 -12.57 -15.35 -1.42
CA ARG A 168 -13.07 -13.99 -1.63
C ARG A 168 -12.38 -13.37 -2.82
N ARG A 169 -13.18 -12.86 -3.74
CA ARG A 169 -12.71 -12.07 -4.88
C ARG A 169 -12.66 -10.60 -4.53
N GLY A 170 -11.58 -9.96 -4.95
CA GLY A 170 -11.40 -8.52 -4.85
C GLY A 170 -10.89 -7.93 -6.16
N ARG A 171 -11.26 -6.67 -6.41
CA ARG A 171 -10.74 -5.87 -7.52
C ARG A 171 -10.21 -4.56 -7.00
N THR A 172 -9.16 -4.07 -7.62
CA THR A 172 -8.55 -2.78 -7.28
C THR A 172 -8.21 -2.04 -8.56
N LEU A 173 -8.58 -0.77 -8.59
CA LEU A 173 -8.15 0.17 -9.63
C LEU A 173 -7.43 1.32 -8.95
N MET A 174 -6.20 1.59 -9.34
CA MET A 174 -5.42 2.73 -8.87
C MET A 174 -5.00 3.59 -10.05
N ASN A 175 -5.21 4.88 -9.93
CA ASN A 175 -4.73 5.88 -10.89
C ASN A 175 -3.73 6.79 -10.18
N PHE A 176 -2.59 6.99 -10.82
CA PHE A 176 -1.51 7.83 -10.33
C PHE A 176 -1.46 9.12 -11.15
N ARG A 177 -1.27 10.23 -10.47
CA ARG A 177 -1.22 11.58 -11.06
C ARG A 177 -0.19 12.42 -10.33
N ASP A 178 0.11 13.57 -10.90
CA ASP A 178 1.03 14.56 -10.33
C ASP A 178 2.41 13.93 -9.98
N VAL A 179 2.90 13.10 -10.91
CA VAL A 179 4.17 12.41 -10.77
C VAL A 179 5.32 13.41 -10.84
N GLN A 180 6.08 13.50 -9.78
CA GLN A 180 7.29 14.32 -9.69
C GLN A 180 8.49 13.39 -9.49
N ILE A 181 9.46 13.47 -10.39
CA ILE A 181 10.70 12.71 -10.32
C ILE A 181 11.80 13.66 -9.92
N GLY A 182 12.59 13.30 -8.92
CA GLY A 182 13.70 14.13 -8.44
C GLY A 182 14.08 13.80 -7.02
N PRO A 183 15.12 14.45 -6.51
CA PRO A 183 15.61 14.22 -5.15
C PRO A 183 14.53 14.54 -4.12
N LEU A 184 14.41 13.66 -3.13
CA LEU A 184 13.49 13.78 -2.00
C LEU A 184 14.27 14.06 -0.73
N ASP A 185 13.66 14.86 0.16
CA ASP A 185 14.19 15.08 1.50
C ASP A 185 14.24 13.76 2.28
N SER A 186 15.42 13.38 2.76
CA SER A 186 15.62 12.17 3.56
C SER A 186 14.83 12.16 4.86
N GLY A 187 14.55 13.34 5.43
CA GLY A 187 13.74 13.49 6.64
C GLY A 187 12.30 12.98 6.49
N LEU A 188 11.79 12.88 5.26
CA LEU A 188 10.48 12.25 4.98
C LEU A 188 10.41 10.79 5.42
N PHE A 189 11.54 10.10 5.50
CA PHE A 189 11.65 8.66 5.74
C PHE A 189 12.27 8.31 7.10
N GLU A 190 12.38 9.29 7.99
CA GLU A 190 12.87 9.07 9.34
C GLU A 190 11.72 8.90 10.33
N ALA A 191 12.07 8.42 11.54
CA ALA A 191 11.12 8.25 12.62
C ALA A 191 10.32 9.54 12.88
N PRO A 192 9.02 9.45 13.09
CA PRO A 192 8.18 10.61 13.33
C PRO A 192 8.61 11.32 14.62
N ARG A 193 8.80 12.64 14.56
CA ARG A 193 9.21 13.45 15.72
C ARG A 193 8.00 13.99 16.47
N GLY A 194 8.14 14.13 17.79
CA GLY A 194 7.10 14.74 18.65
C GLY A 194 5.82 13.91 18.75
N VAL A 195 5.91 12.60 18.56
CA VAL A 195 4.85 11.63 18.77
C VAL A 195 5.32 10.56 19.77
N GLN A 196 4.39 9.97 20.49
CA GLN A 196 4.69 8.81 21.32
C GLN A 196 4.94 7.60 20.41
N LEU A 197 6.10 6.96 20.54
CA LEU A 197 6.42 5.72 19.84
C LEU A 197 6.03 4.52 20.70
N VAL A 198 5.31 3.58 20.11
CA VAL A 198 4.93 2.31 20.71
C VAL A 198 5.51 1.20 19.85
N ALA A 199 6.49 0.48 20.38
CA ALA A 199 7.08 -0.67 19.69
C ALA A 199 6.14 -1.88 19.80
N VAL A 200 5.82 -2.50 18.68
CA VAL A 200 4.90 -3.64 18.58
C VAL A 200 5.51 -4.73 17.73
N LYS A 201 5.50 -5.97 18.23
CA LYS A 201 5.91 -7.12 17.43
C LYS A 201 4.83 -7.48 16.41
N GLY A 202 5.25 -8.00 15.25
CA GLY A 202 4.42 -8.18 14.07
C GLY A 202 3.04 -8.81 14.28
N GLY A 203 2.92 -9.80 15.15
CA GLY A 203 1.64 -10.47 15.42
C GLY A 203 0.58 -9.59 16.11
N ASP A 204 1.00 -8.52 16.77
CA ASP A 204 0.13 -7.68 17.61
C ASP A 204 -0.39 -6.44 16.90
N LEU A 205 0.18 -6.09 15.73
CA LEU A 205 -0.17 -4.86 15.00
C LEU A 205 -1.64 -4.81 14.61
N ALA A 206 -2.18 -5.91 14.08
CA ALA A 206 -3.59 -5.97 13.68
C ALA A 206 -4.53 -5.78 14.89
N THR A 207 -4.21 -6.43 16.01
CA THR A 207 -4.97 -6.32 17.26
C THR A 207 -4.92 -4.90 17.82
N LEU A 208 -3.76 -4.25 17.75
CA LEU A 208 -3.59 -2.88 18.22
C LEU A 208 -4.41 -1.89 17.36
N LEU A 209 -4.34 -2.02 16.04
CA LEU A 209 -5.11 -1.18 15.12
C LEU A 209 -6.62 -1.37 15.29
N GLU A 210 -7.08 -2.60 15.55
CA GLU A 210 -8.49 -2.88 15.90
C GLU A 210 -8.89 -2.20 17.22
N GLY A 211 -8.01 -2.23 18.22
CA GLY A 211 -8.24 -1.56 19.51
C GLY A 211 -8.37 -0.05 19.38
N ILE A 212 -7.54 0.57 18.54
CA ILE A 212 -7.59 2.01 18.25
C ILE A 212 -8.90 2.39 17.55
N ASP A 213 -9.35 1.60 16.60
CA ASP A 213 -10.63 1.83 15.92
C ASP A 213 -11.83 1.70 16.88
N ALA A 214 -11.79 0.73 17.76
CA ALA A 214 -12.83 0.55 18.79
C ALA A 214 -12.87 1.74 19.77
N ALA A 215 -11.73 2.18 20.28
CA ALA A 215 -11.63 3.31 21.21
C ALA A 215 -12.11 4.62 20.58
N GLY A 216 -11.81 4.84 19.29
CA GLY A 216 -12.27 6.02 18.56
C GLY A 216 -13.77 6.08 18.32
N GLN A 217 -14.45 4.94 18.26
CA GLN A 217 -15.92 4.90 18.15
C GLN A 217 -16.63 5.21 19.46
N ILE A 218 -16.04 4.84 20.60
CA ILE A 218 -16.58 5.16 21.94
C ILE A 218 -16.49 6.67 22.19
N GLY A 219 -15.41 7.33 21.75
CA GLY A 219 -15.23 8.78 21.94
C GLY A 219 -16.19 9.68 21.13
N ILE A 220 -16.72 9.19 20.02
CA ILE A 220 -17.70 9.95 19.19
C ILE A 220 -19.12 9.89 19.80
N GLY A 221 -19.45 8.86 20.55
CA GLY A 221 -20.75 8.71 21.21
C GLY A 221 -20.97 9.57 22.45
N GLN A 222 -19.92 10.17 23.03
CA GLN A 222 -20.00 10.98 24.25
C GLN A 222 -20.06 12.50 24.01
N ARG A 223 -20.02 12.96 22.75
CA ARG A 223 -20.19 14.39 22.42
C ARG A 223 -21.56 14.63 21.76
N ARG A 224 -22.62 14.40 22.50
CA ARG A 224 -23.97 14.90 22.21
C ARG A 224 -24.53 15.55 23.47
#